data_b561e307709344616cb9ad56aed7dd02
#
_entry.id   b561e307709344616cb9ad56aed7dd02
#
_cell.length_a   1.000
_cell.length_b   1.000
_cell.length_c   1.000
_cell.angle_alpha   90.00
_cell.angle_beta   90.00
_cell.angle_gamma   90.00
#
_symmetry.space_group_name_H-M   'P 1'
#
loop_
_entity.id
_entity.type
_entity.pdbx_description
1 polymer ?
#
loop_
_entity_poly.entity_id
_entity_poly.type
_entity_poly.pdbx_seq_one_letter_code
_entity_poly.pdbx_strand_id
1 'polypeptide(L)'
;MTTGRTSRGGGEPTLTERARRAQLIEVTIELVADKGYAGASLSGIAERAGITKAAVLYHFPTKAAVIQAAHGHALTALTDEVAAAVAAAPVPEQPAAYIRSMIGHLREHPRHTRMIVEAMSHDGGDYDPADRWRPLAEIITAARLAGGTVGGGDPRTTAIVIGGAVDAIVAERLHDPGYDTSAAAEQLITLVYRRETG
;
A
#
# COMPACT_ATOMS: atom_id res chain seq x y z
N MET A 1 -16.50 5.66 -53.55
CA MET A 1 -16.64 6.63 -52.46
C MET A 1 -16.44 5.87 -51.15
N THR A 2 -15.23 5.90 -50.61
CA THR A 2 -14.84 5.14 -49.45
C THR A 2 -14.86 6.09 -48.26
N THR A 3 -15.82 5.94 -47.36
CA THR A 3 -15.91 6.72 -46.13
C THR A 3 -14.88 6.20 -45.13
N GLY A 4 -13.85 6.99 -44.92
CA GLY A 4 -12.82 6.76 -43.92
C GLY A 4 -13.40 6.78 -42.50
N ARG A 5 -13.22 5.66 -41.78
CA ARG A 5 -13.54 5.53 -40.40
C ARG A 5 -12.37 6.15 -39.58
N THR A 6 -12.54 7.38 -39.12
CA THR A 6 -11.60 8.05 -38.21
C THR A 6 -11.44 7.23 -36.95
N SER A 7 -10.26 6.63 -36.77
CA SER A 7 -9.78 6.04 -35.53
C SER A 7 -9.71 7.18 -34.49
N ARG A 8 -10.47 7.05 -33.40
CA ARG A 8 -10.31 7.93 -32.25
C ARG A 8 -8.93 7.67 -31.66
N GLY A 9 -8.04 8.64 -31.87
CA GLY A 9 -6.70 8.64 -31.30
C GLY A 9 -6.78 8.58 -29.77
N GLY A 10 -5.95 7.72 -29.16
CA GLY A 10 -5.66 7.70 -27.75
C GLY A 10 -4.87 8.94 -27.37
N GLY A 11 -5.54 10.08 -27.21
CA GLY A 11 -4.97 11.29 -26.64
C GLY A 11 -4.75 11.09 -25.13
N GLU A 12 -3.73 11.73 -24.61
CA GLU A 12 -3.49 11.77 -23.16
C GLU A 12 -4.75 12.27 -22.42
N PRO A 13 -5.14 11.66 -21.27
CA PRO A 13 -6.35 12.06 -20.55
C PRO A 13 -6.30 13.54 -20.18
N THR A 14 -7.38 14.26 -20.42
CA THR A 14 -7.50 15.68 -20.07
C THR A 14 -7.38 15.88 -18.55
N LEU A 15 -7.08 17.11 -18.12
CA LEU A 15 -7.03 17.46 -16.68
C LEU A 15 -8.35 17.09 -15.98
N THR A 16 -9.48 17.34 -16.63
CA THR A 16 -10.82 17.02 -16.09
C THR A 16 -11.02 15.50 -15.94
N GLU A 17 -10.56 14.70 -16.91
CA GLU A 17 -10.62 13.25 -16.84
C GLU A 17 -9.73 12.70 -15.73
N ARG A 18 -8.52 13.23 -15.58
CA ARG A 18 -7.60 12.86 -14.49
C ARG A 18 -8.19 13.19 -13.12
N ALA A 19 -8.75 14.40 -12.95
CA ALA A 19 -9.40 14.81 -11.70
C ALA A 19 -10.60 13.91 -11.38
N ARG A 20 -11.40 13.55 -12.38
CA ARG A 20 -12.55 12.64 -12.18
C ARG A 20 -12.10 11.23 -11.81
N ARG A 21 -11.08 10.70 -12.46
CA ARG A 21 -10.52 9.39 -12.09
C ARG A 21 -9.98 9.39 -10.66
N ALA A 22 -9.25 10.43 -10.24
CA ALA A 22 -8.78 10.58 -8.87
C ALA A 22 -9.94 10.60 -7.87
N GLN A 23 -10.99 11.39 -8.12
CA GLN A 23 -12.18 11.41 -7.27
C GLN A 23 -12.84 10.02 -7.14
N LEU A 24 -12.96 9.27 -8.23
CA LEU A 24 -13.55 7.92 -8.20
C LEU A 24 -12.68 6.94 -7.42
N ILE A 25 -11.35 7.07 -7.47
CA ILE A 25 -10.41 6.30 -6.69
C ILE A 25 -10.62 6.57 -5.18
N GLU A 26 -10.65 7.84 -4.76
CA GLU A 26 -10.88 8.22 -3.36
C GLU A 26 -12.23 7.70 -2.83
N VAL A 27 -13.30 7.91 -3.60
CA VAL A 27 -14.64 7.39 -3.24
C VAL A 27 -14.64 5.87 -3.11
N THR A 28 -13.85 5.17 -3.95
CA THR A 28 -13.73 3.71 -3.88
C THR A 28 -13.00 3.28 -2.62
N ILE A 29 -11.90 3.96 -2.25
CA ILE A 29 -11.16 3.70 -1.00
C ILE A 29 -12.09 3.86 0.21
N GLU A 30 -12.85 4.96 0.27
CA GLU A 30 -13.84 5.19 1.33
C GLU A 30 -14.89 4.08 1.39
N LEU A 31 -15.44 3.69 0.25
CA LEU A 31 -16.51 2.70 0.19
C LEU A 31 -16.03 1.31 0.59
N VAL A 32 -14.83 0.92 0.18
CA VAL A 32 -14.19 -0.34 0.60
C VAL A 32 -13.86 -0.32 2.08
N ALA A 33 -13.35 0.80 2.61
CA ALA A 33 -13.08 0.94 4.03
C ALA A 33 -14.35 0.83 4.89
N ASP A 34 -15.49 1.35 4.40
CA ASP A 34 -16.77 1.34 5.13
C ASP A 34 -17.50 0.00 5.02
N LYS A 35 -17.49 -0.66 3.84
CA LYS A 35 -18.38 -1.80 3.50
C LYS A 35 -17.63 -3.07 3.10
N GLY A 36 -16.31 -3.05 3.08
CA GLY A 36 -15.48 -4.13 2.57
C GLY A 36 -15.53 -4.26 1.04
N TYR A 37 -14.65 -5.13 0.50
CA TYR A 37 -14.57 -5.41 -0.93
C TYR A 37 -15.91 -5.88 -1.52
N ALA A 38 -16.60 -6.80 -0.83
CA ALA A 38 -17.87 -7.36 -1.29
C ALA A 38 -18.97 -6.30 -1.37
N GLY A 39 -19.05 -5.40 -0.37
CA GLY A 39 -20.05 -4.34 -0.28
C GLY A 39 -19.82 -3.14 -1.21
N ALA A 40 -18.62 -2.98 -1.77
CA ALA A 40 -18.36 -1.96 -2.76
C ALA A 40 -18.99 -2.33 -4.11
N SER A 41 -19.72 -1.40 -4.74
CA SER A 41 -20.33 -1.60 -6.05
C SER A 41 -20.20 -0.36 -6.93
N LEU A 42 -20.23 -0.54 -8.28
CA LEU A 42 -20.18 0.60 -9.21
C LEU A 42 -21.35 1.57 -9.01
N SER A 43 -22.53 1.07 -8.57
CA SER A 43 -23.66 1.93 -8.25
C SER A 43 -23.45 2.72 -6.97
N GLY A 44 -22.86 2.10 -5.93
CA GLY A 44 -22.50 2.80 -4.69
C GLY A 44 -21.39 3.84 -4.90
N ILE A 45 -20.41 3.56 -5.77
CA ILE A 45 -19.38 4.53 -6.16
C ILE A 45 -20.03 5.72 -6.90
N ALA A 46 -20.93 5.45 -7.85
CA ALA A 46 -21.64 6.48 -8.60
C ALA A 46 -22.47 7.39 -7.71
N GLU A 47 -23.24 6.79 -6.79
CA GLU A 47 -24.06 7.52 -5.79
C GLU A 47 -23.19 8.42 -4.92
N ARG A 48 -22.12 7.87 -4.34
CA ARG A 48 -21.22 8.64 -3.44
C ARG A 48 -20.44 9.74 -4.19
N ALA A 49 -20.10 9.52 -5.47
CA ALA A 49 -19.44 10.50 -6.33
C ALA A 49 -20.40 11.55 -6.93
N GLY A 50 -21.71 11.39 -6.75
CA GLY A 50 -22.72 12.30 -7.31
C GLY A 50 -22.82 12.24 -8.85
N ILE A 51 -22.57 11.07 -9.45
CA ILE A 51 -22.62 10.87 -10.92
C ILE A 51 -23.41 9.61 -11.28
N THR A 52 -23.64 9.40 -12.58
CA THR A 52 -24.32 8.19 -13.05
C THR A 52 -23.36 6.99 -13.06
N LYS A 53 -23.91 5.76 -12.94
CA LYS A 53 -23.14 4.53 -13.13
C LYS A 53 -22.49 4.45 -14.51
N ALA A 54 -23.14 4.97 -15.54
CA ALA A 54 -22.57 5.04 -16.89
C ALA A 54 -21.32 5.92 -16.95
N ALA A 55 -21.29 7.03 -16.19
CA ALA A 55 -20.12 7.89 -16.08
C ALA A 55 -18.96 7.18 -15.33
N VAL A 56 -19.25 6.36 -14.31
CA VAL A 56 -18.21 5.53 -13.66
C VAL A 56 -17.65 4.53 -14.65
N LEU A 57 -18.51 3.82 -15.41
CA LEU A 57 -18.11 2.82 -16.41
C LEU A 57 -17.28 3.41 -17.55
N TYR A 58 -17.47 4.69 -17.86
CA TYR A 58 -16.62 5.41 -18.84
C TYR A 58 -15.16 5.47 -18.37
N HIS A 59 -14.92 5.71 -17.07
CA HIS A 59 -13.58 5.81 -16.50
C HIS A 59 -13.00 4.45 -16.07
N PHE A 60 -13.84 3.54 -15.58
CA PHE A 60 -13.46 2.22 -15.08
C PHE A 60 -14.46 1.18 -15.59
N PRO A 61 -14.08 0.36 -16.58
CA PRO A 61 -15.02 -0.55 -17.26
C PRO A 61 -15.60 -1.64 -16.36
N THR A 62 -14.94 -1.94 -15.23
CA THR A 62 -15.38 -2.97 -14.28
C THR A 62 -15.16 -2.54 -12.82
N LYS A 63 -15.85 -3.22 -11.88
CA LYS A 63 -15.58 -3.07 -10.44
C LYS A 63 -14.10 -3.41 -10.13
N ALA A 64 -13.58 -4.47 -10.71
CA ALA A 64 -12.19 -4.88 -10.51
C ALA A 64 -11.22 -3.77 -10.93
N ALA A 65 -11.46 -3.12 -12.08
CA ALA A 65 -10.59 -2.05 -12.58
C ALA A 65 -10.53 -0.83 -11.65
N VAL A 66 -11.65 -0.40 -11.06
CA VAL A 66 -11.63 0.73 -10.12
C VAL A 66 -11.02 0.33 -8.78
N ILE A 67 -11.23 -0.90 -8.31
CA ILE A 67 -10.63 -1.41 -7.08
C ILE A 67 -9.12 -1.57 -7.23
N GLN A 68 -8.62 -2.10 -8.35
CA GLN A 68 -7.18 -2.16 -8.64
C GLN A 68 -6.56 -0.76 -8.67
N ALA A 69 -7.23 0.21 -9.28
CA ALA A 69 -6.73 1.59 -9.28
C ALA A 69 -6.70 2.21 -7.88
N ALA A 70 -7.71 1.93 -7.05
CA ALA A 70 -7.77 2.38 -5.66
C ALA A 70 -6.69 1.71 -4.78
N HIS A 71 -6.49 0.40 -4.95
CA HIS A 71 -5.40 -0.35 -4.30
C HIS A 71 -4.03 0.20 -4.71
N GLY A 72 -3.78 0.35 -6.02
CA GLY A 72 -2.53 0.92 -6.53
C GLY A 72 -2.25 2.32 -6.00
N HIS A 73 -3.28 3.17 -5.88
CA HIS A 73 -3.15 4.50 -5.30
C HIS A 73 -2.74 4.45 -3.82
N ALA A 74 -3.44 3.65 -3.01
CA ALA A 74 -3.12 3.48 -1.59
C ALA A 74 -1.72 2.89 -1.38
N LEU A 75 -1.32 1.91 -2.20
CA LEU A 75 -0.01 1.27 -2.14
C LEU A 75 1.10 2.25 -2.58
N THR A 76 0.88 3.05 -3.62
CA THR A 76 1.84 4.07 -4.05
C THR A 76 2.07 5.11 -2.95
N ALA A 77 1.01 5.62 -2.32
CA ALA A 77 1.14 6.56 -1.21
C ALA A 77 1.97 5.99 -0.05
N LEU A 78 1.74 4.72 0.32
CA LEU A 78 2.52 4.02 1.33
C LEU A 78 4.00 3.88 0.92
N THR A 79 4.26 3.39 -0.29
CA THR A 79 5.63 3.11 -0.75
C THR A 79 6.44 4.39 -0.94
N ASP A 80 5.85 5.48 -1.41
CA ASP A 80 6.51 6.77 -1.59
C ASP A 80 6.91 7.37 -0.23
N GLU A 81 6.04 7.31 0.78
CA GLU A 81 6.34 7.79 2.12
C GLU A 81 7.44 6.98 2.78
N VAL A 82 7.37 5.64 2.68
CA VAL A 82 8.41 4.74 3.21
C VAL A 82 9.75 4.98 2.51
N ALA A 83 9.75 5.11 1.18
CA ALA A 83 10.97 5.38 0.42
C ALA A 83 11.60 6.73 0.82
N ALA A 84 10.79 7.77 1.01
CA ALA A 84 11.27 9.08 1.47
C ALA A 84 11.88 9.00 2.87
N ALA A 85 11.25 8.29 3.81
CA ALA A 85 11.76 8.12 5.17
C ALA A 85 13.08 7.33 5.19
N VAL A 86 13.17 6.26 4.39
CA VAL A 86 14.40 5.46 4.25
C VAL A 86 15.52 6.28 3.64
N ALA A 87 15.25 7.04 2.58
CA ALA A 87 16.25 7.89 1.93
C ALA A 87 16.78 9.02 2.83
N ALA A 88 15.97 9.52 3.75
CA ALA A 88 16.35 10.56 4.71
C ALA A 88 17.21 10.03 5.89
N ALA A 89 17.19 8.71 6.14
CA ALA A 89 17.90 8.11 7.27
C ALA A 89 19.34 7.70 6.90
N PRO A 90 20.30 7.76 7.86
CA PRO A 90 21.61 7.15 7.69
C PRO A 90 21.50 5.66 7.36
N VAL A 91 22.35 5.14 6.48
CA VAL A 91 22.25 3.75 5.97
C VAL A 91 22.10 2.70 7.09
N PRO A 92 22.86 2.75 8.22
CA PRO A 92 22.67 1.79 9.30
C PRO A 92 21.31 1.84 10.00
N GLU A 93 20.60 2.97 9.91
CA GLU A 93 19.30 3.22 10.54
C GLU A 93 18.10 3.01 9.59
N GLN A 94 18.35 2.82 8.30
CA GLN A 94 17.31 2.66 7.29
C GLN A 94 16.29 1.53 7.59
N PRO A 95 16.66 0.36 8.13
CA PRO A 95 15.68 -0.65 8.51
C PRO A 95 14.72 -0.18 9.61
N ALA A 96 15.21 0.62 10.57
CA ALA A 96 14.37 1.21 11.62
C ALA A 96 13.45 2.29 11.04
N ALA A 97 13.95 3.13 10.13
CA ALA A 97 13.15 4.12 9.41
C ALA A 97 12.04 3.46 8.58
N TYR A 98 12.35 2.35 7.89
CA TYR A 98 11.36 1.54 7.18
C TYR A 98 10.23 1.06 8.11
N ILE A 99 10.57 0.45 9.25
CA ILE A 99 9.59 -0.07 10.21
C ILE A 99 8.70 1.05 10.75
N ARG A 100 9.30 2.17 11.19
CA ARG A 100 8.55 3.33 11.71
C ARG A 100 7.62 3.93 10.69
N SER A 101 8.11 4.18 9.48
CA SER A 101 7.33 4.80 8.41
C SER A 101 6.20 3.87 7.94
N MET A 102 6.47 2.57 7.77
CA MET A 102 5.46 1.59 7.38
C MET A 102 4.31 1.55 8.38
N ILE A 103 4.61 1.34 9.68
CA ILE A 103 3.59 1.28 10.73
C ILE A 103 2.92 2.64 10.94
N GLY A 104 3.67 3.74 10.83
CA GLY A 104 3.17 5.11 10.94
C GLY A 104 2.13 5.42 9.87
N HIS A 105 2.47 5.19 8.59
CA HIS A 105 1.55 5.41 7.48
C HIS A 105 0.27 4.60 7.63
N LEU A 106 0.38 3.32 7.94
CA LEU A 106 -0.77 2.43 8.11
C LEU A 106 -1.68 2.85 9.28
N ARG A 107 -1.11 3.47 10.34
CA ARG A 107 -1.87 4.07 11.46
C ARG A 107 -2.57 5.36 11.05
N GLU A 108 -1.88 6.23 10.32
CA GLU A 108 -2.35 7.58 9.96
C GLU A 108 -3.35 7.56 8.81
N HIS A 109 -3.31 6.52 7.97
CA HIS A 109 -4.18 6.33 6.82
C HIS A 109 -5.04 5.06 6.93
N PRO A 110 -5.96 4.95 7.92
CA PRO A 110 -6.71 3.72 8.19
C PRO A 110 -7.60 3.26 7.03
N ARG A 111 -8.05 4.19 6.16
CA ARG A 111 -8.83 3.84 4.96
C ARG A 111 -7.94 3.20 3.88
N HIS A 112 -6.73 3.72 3.66
CA HIS A 112 -5.73 3.11 2.77
C HIS A 112 -5.34 1.73 3.29
N THR A 113 -5.11 1.61 4.59
CA THR A 113 -4.78 0.33 5.24
C THR A 113 -5.86 -0.72 5.00
N ARG A 114 -7.14 -0.39 5.23
CA ARG A 114 -8.24 -1.29 4.94
C ARG A 114 -8.34 -1.64 3.45
N MET A 115 -8.13 -0.66 2.56
CA MET A 115 -8.12 -0.90 1.11
C MET A 115 -7.04 -1.91 0.72
N ILE A 116 -5.81 -1.75 1.26
CA ILE A 116 -4.69 -2.65 1.00
C ILE A 116 -5.00 -4.07 1.51
N VAL A 117 -5.45 -4.20 2.76
CA VAL A 117 -5.75 -5.50 3.38
C VAL A 117 -6.89 -6.22 2.66
N GLU A 118 -7.97 -5.51 2.32
CA GLU A 118 -9.12 -6.07 1.59
C GLU A 118 -8.72 -6.50 0.17
N ALA A 119 -7.93 -5.71 -0.55
CA ALA A 119 -7.47 -6.06 -1.88
C ALA A 119 -6.59 -7.31 -1.86
N MET A 120 -5.63 -7.40 -0.94
CA MET A 120 -4.75 -8.56 -0.79
C MET A 120 -5.53 -9.85 -0.49
N SER A 121 -6.64 -9.78 0.25
CA SER A 121 -7.47 -10.94 0.59
C SER A 121 -8.28 -11.46 -0.60
N HIS A 122 -8.48 -10.65 -1.64
CA HIS A 122 -9.32 -10.96 -2.79
C HIS A 122 -8.55 -11.08 -4.11
N ASP A 123 -7.29 -10.67 -4.12
CA ASP A 123 -6.45 -10.71 -5.32
C ASP A 123 -5.81 -12.10 -5.43
N GLY A 124 -6.44 -12.96 -6.25
CA GLY A 124 -5.89 -14.26 -6.66
C GLY A 124 -4.88 -14.15 -7.82
N GLY A 125 -4.32 -12.95 -8.06
CA GLY A 125 -3.49 -12.64 -9.21
C GLY A 125 -2.01 -13.04 -9.08
N ASP A 126 -1.23 -12.73 -10.09
CA ASP A 126 0.22 -12.96 -10.26
C ASP A 126 1.06 -12.14 -9.25
N TYR A 127 0.83 -12.32 -7.95
CA TYR A 127 1.61 -11.68 -6.92
C TYR A 127 2.91 -12.47 -6.69
N ASP A 128 4.07 -11.84 -6.99
CA ASP A 128 5.37 -12.38 -6.58
C ASP A 128 5.62 -12.06 -5.09
N PRO A 129 5.65 -13.06 -4.19
CA PRO A 129 5.96 -12.82 -2.78
C PRO A 129 7.28 -12.07 -2.56
N ALA A 130 8.18 -12.12 -3.55
CA ALA A 130 9.46 -11.43 -3.49
C ALA A 130 9.31 -9.89 -3.51
N ASP A 131 8.27 -9.36 -4.11
CA ASP A 131 8.03 -7.92 -4.16
C ASP A 131 7.79 -7.32 -2.76
N ARG A 132 7.32 -8.13 -1.80
CA ARG A 132 7.12 -7.70 -0.41
C ARG A 132 8.41 -7.64 0.41
N TRP A 133 9.29 -8.62 0.25
CA TRP A 133 10.45 -8.73 1.14
C TRP A 133 11.74 -8.21 0.50
N ARG A 134 11.87 -8.21 -0.83
CA ARG A 134 13.12 -7.87 -1.55
C ARG A 134 13.62 -6.45 -1.22
N PRO A 135 12.79 -5.38 -1.28
CA PRO A 135 13.26 -4.03 -0.96
C PRO A 135 13.81 -3.92 0.46
N LEU A 136 13.14 -4.53 1.44
CA LEU A 136 13.60 -4.51 2.82
C LEU A 136 14.87 -5.36 3.01
N ALA A 137 15.00 -6.50 2.34
CA ALA A 137 16.21 -7.32 2.38
C ALA A 137 17.43 -6.58 1.82
N GLU A 138 17.26 -5.77 0.77
CA GLU A 138 18.29 -4.89 0.22
C GLU A 138 18.70 -3.81 1.21
N ILE A 139 17.74 -3.15 1.86
CA ILE A 139 17.98 -2.16 2.91
C ILE A 139 18.75 -2.78 4.09
N ILE A 140 18.37 -3.98 4.54
CA ILE A 140 19.04 -4.71 5.61
C ILE A 140 20.49 -5.03 5.21
N THR A 141 20.69 -5.50 3.99
CA THR A 141 22.02 -5.84 3.47
C THR A 141 22.93 -4.60 3.44
N ALA A 142 22.43 -3.48 2.92
CA ALA A 142 23.17 -2.22 2.88
C ALA A 142 23.51 -1.71 4.29
N ALA A 143 22.56 -1.78 5.23
CA ALA A 143 22.77 -1.37 6.61
C ALA A 143 23.87 -2.19 7.29
N ARG A 144 23.90 -3.51 7.09
CA ARG A 144 24.95 -4.41 7.63
C ARG A 144 26.33 -4.08 7.07
N LEU A 145 26.42 -3.86 5.74
CA LEU A 145 27.69 -3.48 5.09
C LEU A 145 28.22 -2.14 5.58
N ALA A 146 27.33 -1.23 5.98
CA ALA A 146 27.68 0.05 6.57
C ALA A 146 27.96 0.00 8.09
N GLY A 147 28.10 -1.20 8.68
CA GLY A 147 28.38 -1.40 10.11
C GLY A 147 27.16 -1.35 11.02
N GLY A 148 25.96 -1.38 10.49
CA GLY A 148 24.72 -1.47 11.25
C GLY A 148 24.57 -2.84 11.92
N THR A 149 23.88 -2.86 13.07
CA THR A 149 23.71 -4.06 13.92
C THR A 149 22.35 -4.74 13.73
N VAL A 150 21.76 -4.63 12.56
CA VAL A 150 20.49 -5.31 12.23
C VAL A 150 20.70 -6.82 12.23
N GLY A 151 19.97 -7.53 13.06
CA GLY A 151 19.94 -8.98 13.32
C GLY A 151 20.83 -9.90 12.47
N GLY A 152 21.28 -11.01 13.02
CA GLY A 152 22.06 -12.02 12.31
C GLY A 152 21.22 -12.81 11.29
N GLY A 153 21.87 -13.66 10.47
CA GLY A 153 21.20 -14.56 9.57
C GLY A 153 20.91 -13.99 8.18
N ASP A 154 20.08 -14.71 7.42
CA ASP A 154 19.72 -14.38 6.05
C ASP A 154 18.87 -13.11 5.97
N PRO A 155 19.26 -12.09 5.15
CA PRO A 155 18.50 -10.85 5.00
C PRO A 155 17.06 -11.06 4.51
N ARG A 156 16.85 -12.05 3.63
CA ARG A 156 15.51 -12.41 3.14
C ARG A 156 14.62 -12.88 4.27
N THR A 157 15.10 -13.80 5.08
CA THR A 157 14.37 -14.32 6.25
C THR A 157 14.06 -13.20 7.25
N THR A 158 15.05 -12.33 7.53
CA THR A 158 14.86 -11.18 8.40
C THR A 158 13.77 -10.24 7.86
N ALA A 159 13.78 -9.94 6.56
CA ALA A 159 12.77 -9.09 5.92
C ALA A 159 11.37 -9.72 5.97
N ILE A 160 11.24 -11.05 5.77
CA ILE A 160 9.97 -11.78 5.88
C ILE A 160 9.41 -11.70 7.31
N VAL A 161 10.27 -11.91 8.31
CA VAL A 161 9.86 -11.83 9.73
C VAL A 161 9.40 -10.43 10.10
N ILE A 162 10.14 -9.39 9.69
CA ILE A 162 9.75 -7.99 9.91
C ILE A 162 8.41 -7.70 9.22
N GLY A 163 8.25 -8.10 7.96
CA GLY A 163 6.99 -7.92 7.23
C GLY A 163 5.81 -8.57 7.93
N GLY A 164 5.97 -9.83 8.37
CA GLY A 164 4.93 -10.52 9.13
C GLY A 164 4.60 -9.86 10.48
N ALA A 165 5.61 -9.32 11.18
CA ALA A 165 5.39 -8.58 12.41
C ALA A 165 4.64 -7.25 12.16
N VAL A 166 4.97 -6.53 11.09
CA VAL A 166 4.23 -5.33 10.67
C VAL A 166 2.78 -5.66 10.37
N ASP A 167 2.52 -6.73 9.60
CA ASP A 167 1.16 -7.17 9.28
C ASP A 167 0.36 -7.49 10.55
N ALA A 168 0.96 -8.19 11.51
CA ALA A 168 0.32 -8.53 12.78
C ALA A 168 0.01 -7.28 13.64
N ILE A 169 0.92 -6.32 13.71
CA ILE A 169 0.73 -5.04 14.42
C ILE A 169 -0.42 -4.25 13.79
N VAL A 170 -0.48 -4.21 12.46
CA VAL A 170 -1.55 -3.52 11.72
C VAL A 170 -2.89 -4.20 11.90
N ALA A 171 -2.92 -5.54 11.84
CA ALA A 171 -4.14 -6.30 12.07
C ALA A 171 -4.70 -6.07 13.48
N GLU A 172 -3.83 -6.05 14.51
CA GLU A 172 -4.23 -5.75 15.88
C GLU A 172 -4.81 -4.34 16.00
N ARG A 173 -4.19 -3.34 15.37
CA ARG A 173 -4.69 -1.96 15.35
C ARG A 173 -6.06 -1.83 14.69
N LEU A 174 -6.34 -2.62 13.64
CA LEU A 174 -7.64 -2.63 12.98
C LEU A 174 -8.73 -3.29 13.87
N HIS A 175 -8.32 -4.23 14.73
CA HIS A 175 -9.20 -4.90 15.70
C HIS A 175 -9.39 -4.05 16.97
N ASP A 176 -8.29 -3.56 17.54
CA ASP A 176 -8.27 -2.68 18.72
C ASP A 176 -7.73 -1.28 18.35
N PRO A 177 -8.60 -0.30 18.13
CA PRO A 177 -8.18 1.09 17.87
C PRO A 177 -7.39 1.75 19.00
N GLY A 178 -7.34 1.18 20.19
CA GLY A 178 -6.53 1.64 21.32
C GLY A 178 -5.09 1.12 21.31
N TYR A 179 -4.77 0.10 20.50
CA TYR A 179 -3.44 -0.50 20.46
C TYR A 179 -2.36 0.49 20.03
N ASP A 180 -1.31 0.65 20.86
CA ASP A 180 -0.20 1.58 20.61
C ASP A 180 0.80 1.00 19.61
N THR A 181 0.55 1.28 18.35
CA THR A 181 1.41 0.85 17.23
C THR A 181 2.78 1.55 17.24
N SER A 182 2.91 2.73 17.86
CA SER A 182 4.21 3.41 17.96
C SER A 182 5.12 2.69 18.94
N ALA A 183 4.61 2.32 20.11
CA ALA A 183 5.34 1.49 21.06
C ALA A 183 5.69 0.12 20.47
N ALA A 184 4.77 -0.49 19.72
CA ALA A 184 4.99 -1.77 19.03
C ALA A 184 6.10 -1.67 17.96
N ALA A 185 6.15 -0.57 17.19
CA ALA A 185 7.22 -0.32 16.25
C ALA A 185 8.60 -0.25 16.90
N GLU A 186 8.72 0.50 18.02
CA GLU A 186 9.99 0.60 18.75
C GLU A 186 10.40 -0.73 19.39
N GLN A 187 9.44 -1.54 19.87
CA GLN A 187 9.73 -2.90 20.35
C GLN A 187 10.24 -3.80 19.22
N LEU A 188 9.59 -3.76 18.06
CA LEU A 188 10.03 -4.52 16.88
C LEU A 188 11.45 -4.11 16.46
N ILE A 189 11.74 -2.80 16.42
CA ILE A 189 13.07 -2.28 16.11
C ILE A 189 14.09 -2.80 17.14
N THR A 190 13.76 -2.74 18.41
CA THR A 190 14.64 -3.25 19.48
C THR A 190 14.94 -4.74 19.30
N LEU A 191 13.95 -5.55 18.93
CA LEU A 191 14.13 -6.98 18.68
C LEU A 191 15.03 -7.23 17.46
N VAL A 192 14.84 -6.44 16.39
CA VAL A 192 15.61 -6.57 15.13
C VAL A 192 17.07 -6.12 15.30
N TYR A 193 17.35 -5.15 16.17
CA TYR A 193 18.70 -4.63 16.42
C TYR A 193 19.41 -5.30 17.60
N ARG A 194 18.77 -6.25 18.30
CA ARG A 194 19.46 -7.03 19.34
C ARG A 194 20.57 -7.88 18.73
N ARG A 195 21.80 -7.68 19.20
CA ARG A 195 22.88 -8.65 19.01
C ARG A 195 22.52 -9.90 19.81
N GLU A 196 22.57 -11.06 19.19
CA GLU A 196 22.75 -12.30 19.93
C GLU A 196 24.09 -12.18 20.68
N THR A 197 24.01 -11.99 21.99
CA THR A 197 25.16 -12.21 22.88
C THR A 197 25.37 -13.71 22.91
N GLY A 198 26.26 -14.21 22.03
CA GLY A 198 26.78 -15.57 22.06
C GLY A 198 27.73 -15.76 23.26
#